data_72c424703fef6356fc847cdabe07b4f2
#
_entry.id   72c424703fef6356fc847cdabe07b4f2
#
_cell.length_a   1.000
_cell.length_b   1.000
_cell.length_c   1.000
_cell.angle_alpha   90.00
_cell.angle_beta   90.00
_cell.angle_gamma   90.00
#
_symmetry.space_group_name_H-M   'P 1'
#
loop_
_entity.id
_entity.type
_entity.pdbx_description
1 polymer ?
#
loop_
_entity_poly.entity_id
_entity_poly.type
_entity_poly.pdbx_seq_one_letter_code
_entity_poly.pdbx_strand_id
1 'polypeptide(L)'
;MKKHLISIAFAAAALIVASCSQAPEKETSFLDNLLLKDYKPVPCMKLPEHHPHQAKFNVHDMHSHAYASTLEECKEWAERLKANNIDKVVINTYATGDKFDELYDMYKSASDAFEMWCGFDMSAWGTPEFEEKAVASLIRDHEKGAKGVGEVGDKGLGEAYFTNFATGTATPTAHMNDPRFDALFEKCGELGMPVIIHVGDPIWMYEPMDEHNDGFVNAEHWKIDMSIPGMLDLYQLCTTLEECCDRHPNTIIIACHFMNLTHDYDYLSKIMDRHPNLYLDNSARHVESAITPRATKAFYEKYQDRIFFGTDNHPSQEMYDLQWRILETEDEHFYDYEHAYHWQLYGIGLDDDVLKKLYHENADKLYEKIAAKQQ
;
A
#
# COMPACT_ATOMS: atom_id res chain seq x y z
N MET A 1 71.02 49.15 72.57
CA MET A 1 69.98 49.47 71.61
C MET A 1 70.24 48.60 70.39
N LYS A 2 69.35 47.73 70.09
CA LYS A 2 68.87 47.12 68.85
C LYS A 2 68.45 45.71 69.14
N LYS A 3 67.14 45.53 69.07
CA LYS A 3 66.41 44.26 69.26
C LYS A 3 66.58 43.46 67.98
N HIS A 4 66.88 42.18 68.07
CA HIS A 4 66.74 41.21 67.00
C HIS A 4 65.50 40.41 67.22
N LEU A 5 64.58 40.54 66.33
CA LEU A 5 63.38 39.65 66.22
C LEU A 5 63.79 38.41 65.45
N ILE A 6 63.61 37.28 66.05
CA ILE A 6 63.71 35.95 65.40
C ILE A 6 62.31 35.59 64.89
N SER A 7 62.21 35.50 63.58
CA SER A 7 60.97 35.00 62.92
C SER A 7 61.04 33.49 62.83
N ILE A 8 60.09 32.81 63.49
CA ILE A 8 59.88 31.38 63.35
C ILE A 8 58.90 31.16 62.19
N ALA A 9 59.37 30.51 61.10
CA ALA A 9 58.56 30.12 60.01
C ALA A 9 57.92 28.78 60.32
N PHE A 10 56.58 28.74 60.45
CA PHE A 10 55.81 27.54 60.47
C PHE A 10 55.53 27.11 59.03
N ALA A 11 56.09 25.98 58.64
CA ALA A 11 55.68 25.28 57.38
C ALA A 11 54.45 24.47 57.61
N ALA A 12 53.31 24.96 57.16
CA ALA A 12 52.04 24.15 57.10
C ALA A 12 52.04 23.32 55.83
N ALA A 13 52.26 22.03 55.97
CA ALA A 13 52.04 21.07 54.87
C ALA A 13 50.58 20.93 54.69
N ALA A 14 50.02 21.45 53.62
CA ALA A 14 48.66 21.21 53.20
C ALA A 14 48.58 19.84 52.48
N LEU A 15 48.03 18.84 53.14
CA LEU A 15 47.57 17.60 52.49
C LEU A 15 46.39 17.96 51.62
N ILE A 16 46.59 18.01 50.31
CA ILE A 16 45.50 18.01 49.33
C ILE A 16 45.00 16.56 49.22
N VAL A 17 43.92 16.26 49.94
CA VAL A 17 43.14 15.06 49.69
C VAL A 17 42.38 15.33 48.37
N ALA A 18 42.89 14.77 47.28
CA ALA A 18 42.12 14.72 46.03
C ALA A 18 40.93 13.76 46.23
N SER A 19 39.83 14.34 46.69
CA SER A 19 38.52 13.67 46.59
C SER A 19 38.15 13.58 45.12
N CYS A 20 38.39 12.43 44.52
CA CYS A 20 37.71 12.08 43.28
C CYS A 20 36.20 12.00 43.60
N SER A 21 35.51 13.12 43.52
CA SER A 21 34.07 13.10 43.39
C SER A 21 33.77 12.47 42.02
N GLN A 22 33.49 11.16 42.01
CA GLN A 22 32.76 10.59 40.89
C GLN A 22 31.52 11.46 40.70
N ALA A 23 31.40 12.06 39.53
CA ALA A 23 30.14 12.68 39.15
C ALA A 23 29.02 11.65 39.37
N PRO A 24 27.91 12.04 39.99
CA PRO A 24 26.80 11.08 40.17
C PRO A 24 26.52 10.48 38.80
N GLU A 25 26.55 9.12 38.72
CA GLU A 25 26.05 8.43 37.57
C GLU A 25 24.66 8.98 37.29
N LYS A 26 24.51 9.59 36.10
CA LYS A 26 23.22 10.11 35.66
C LYS A 26 22.28 8.90 35.70
N GLU A 27 21.35 8.87 36.64
CA GLU A 27 20.30 7.84 36.66
C GLU A 27 19.70 7.81 35.26
N THR A 28 19.91 6.72 34.51
CA THR A 28 19.36 6.57 33.17
C THR A 28 17.84 6.54 33.31
N SER A 29 17.20 7.48 32.64
CA SER A 29 15.74 7.57 32.58
C SER A 29 15.17 6.30 31.93
N PHE A 30 13.95 5.92 32.26
CA PHE A 30 13.25 4.85 31.53
C PHE A 30 13.20 5.15 30.02
N LEU A 31 13.08 6.45 29.65
CA LEU A 31 13.10 6.90 28.25
C LEU A 31 14.43 6.60 27.54
N ASP A 32 15.56 6.61 28.26
CA ASP A 32 16.88 6.35 27.67
C ASP A 32 17.07 4.86 27.32
N ASN A 33 16.22 3.97 27.84
CA ASN A 33 16.35 2.51 27.69
C ASN A 33 15.19 1.86 26.95
N LEU A 34 14.07 2.58 26.74
CA LEU A 34 12.92 2.05 26.01
C LEU A 34 13.21 2.09 24.50
N LEU A 35 13.25 0.92 23.87
CA LEU A 35 13.40 0.83 22.42
C LEU A 35 12.09 1.24 21.74
N LEU A 36 12.17 1.93 20.62
CA LEU A 36 11.00 2.35 19.84
C LEU A 36 10.06 1.19 19.52
N LYS A 37 10.59 0.02 19.14
CA LYS A 37 9.81 -1.20 18.86
C LYS A 37 9.04 -1.76 20.06
N ASP A 38 9.45 -1.38 21.29
CA ASP A 38 8.82 -1.83 22.54
C ASP A 38 7.87 -0.76 23.10
N TYR A 39 7.79 0.41 22.48
CA TYR A 39 6.88 1.49 22.85
C TYR A 39 5.49 1.21 22.28
N LYS A 40 4.61 0.69 23.13
CA LYS A 40 3.22 0.32 22.78
C LYS A 40 2.24 1.01 23.71
N PRO A 41 1.98 2.32 23.51
CA PRO A 41 1.05 3.07 24.35
C PRO A 41 -0.38 2.55 24.22
N VAL A 42 -1.11 2.66 25.31
CA VAL A 42 -2.55 2.36 25.36
C VAL A 42 -3.30 3.68 25.57
N PRO A 43 -4.38 3.95 24.82
CA PRO A 43 -5.16 5.16 24.99
C PRO A 43 -5.63 5.31 26.44
N CYS A 44 -5.41 6.48 27.03
CA CYS A 44 -5.92 6.80 28.39
C CYS A 44 -7.20 7.65 28.34
N MET A 45 -7.59 8.12 27.18
CA MET A 45 -8.82 8.88 26.97
C MET A 45 -10.02 7.94 27.06
N LYS A 46 -11.09 8.42 27.69
CA LYS A 46 -12.37 7.69 27.77
C LYS A 46 -13.31 8.23 26.70
N LEU A 47 -13.10 7.79 25.49
CA LEU A 47 -13.88 8.16 24.32
C LEU A 47 -14.81 7.00 23.92
N PRO A 48 -15.86 7.25 23.15
CA PRO A 48 -16.61 6.17 22.50
C PRO A 48 -15.68 5.30 21.64
N GLU A 49 -15.89 4.00 21.69
CA GLU A 49 -15.15 3.03 20.87
C GLU A 49 -16.14 2.12 20.16
N HIS A 50 -15.91 1.88 18.88
CA HIS A 50 -16.73 1.01 18.05
C HIS A 50 -15.85 -0.11 17.49
N HIS A 51 -16.39 -1.32 17.45
CA HIS A 51 -15.69 -2.50 16.98
C HIS A 51 -16.58 -3.26 15.97
N PRO A 52 -16.78 -2.73 14.76
CA PRO A 52 -17.55 -3.43 13.74
C PRO A 52 -16.82 -4.71 13.31
N HIS A 53 -17.55 -5.84 13.27
CA HIS A 53 -17.03 -7.15 12.88
C HIS A 53 -17.40 -7.55 11.46
N GLN A 54 -18.12 -6.70 10.75
CA GLN A 54 -18.48 -6.86 9.34
C GLN A 54 -18.75 -5.49 8.75
N ALA A 55 -18.59 -5.35 7.45
CA ALA A 55 -18.91 -4.12 6.73
C ALA A 55 -20.40 -3.79 6.83
N LYS A 56 -20.72 -2.50 6.93
CA LYS A 56 -22.08 -1.97 7.03
C LYS A 56 -22.93 -2.27 5.77
N PHE A 57 -22.29 -2.34 4.62
CA PHE A 57 -22.89 -2.63 3.32
C PHE A 57 -22.13 -3.77 2.64
N ASN A 58 -22.68 -4.33 1.57
CA ASN A 58 -21.97 -5.30 0.73
C ASN A 58 -20.70 -4.67 0.18
N VAL A 59 -19.65 -5.48 0.01
CA VAL A 59 -18.32 -5.02 -0.41
C VAL A 59 -17.84 -5.82 -1.61
N HIS A 60 -17.27 -5.15 -2.58
CA HIS A 60 -16.37 -5.71 -3.57
C HIS A 60 -14.95 -5.28 -3.21
N ASP A 61 -14.15 -6.23 -2.75
CA ASP A 61 -12.71 -6.01 -2.52
C ASP A 61 -11.99 -6.06 -3.87
N MET A 62 -11.62 -4.90 -4.40
CA MET A 62 -11.07 -4.78 -5.75
C MET A 62 -9.56 -5.01 -5.80
N HIS A 63 -8.93 -5.32 -4.66
CA HIS A 63 -7.49 -5.57 -4.62
C HIS A 63 -7.10 -6.59 -3.55
N SER A 64 -6.76 -7.78 -3.99
CA SER A 64 -6.15 -8.81 -3.16
C SER A 64 -5.23 -9.68 -4.03
N HIS A 65 -4.52 -10.62 -3.40
CA HIS A 65 -3.60 -11.54 -4.08
C HIS A 65 -3.93 -12.99 -3.81
N ALA A 66 -3.24 -13.93 -4.48
CA ALA A 66 -3.45 -15.36 -4.32
C ALA A 66 -2.83 -15.87 -2.99
N TYR A 67 -3.34 -15.40 -1.86
CA TYR A 67 -2.86 -15.77 -0.52
C TYR A 67 -3.16 -17.23 -0.14
N ALA A 68 -4.23 -17.81 -0.68
CA ALA A 68 -4.54 -19.21 -0.48
C ALA A 68 -3.79 -20.10 -1.48
N SER A 69 -3.12 -21.13 -1.00
CA SER A 69 -2.32 -22.07 -1.78
C SER A 69 -2.97 -23.44 -1.98
N THR A 70 -4.11 -23.68 -1.30
CA THR A 70 -4.88 -24.91 -1.37
C THR A 70 -6.37 -24.61 -1.52
N LEU A 71 -7.12 -25.57 -2.09
CA LEU A 71 -8.57 -25.46 -2.22
C LEU A 71 -9.27 -25.29 -0.85
N GLU A 72 -8.74 -25.89 0.20
CA GLU A 72 -9.31 -25.77 1.55
C GLU A 72 -9.14 -24.36 2.09
N GLU A 73 -7.93 -23.77 1.97
CA GLU A 73 -7.69 -22.37 2.34
C GLU A 73 -8.57 -21.40 1.53
N CYS A 74 -8.81 -21.67 0.24
CA CYS A 74 -9.73 -20.87 -0.56
C CYS A 74 -11.16 -20.94 0.00
N LYS A 75 -11.64 -22.11 0.44
CA LYS A 75 -12.98 -22.26 1.04
C LYS A 75 -13.07 -21.54 2.38
N GLU A 76 -12.05 -21.66 3.24
CA GLU A 76 -12.01 -20.95 4.51
C GLU A 76 -12.04 -19.43 4.29
N TRP A 77 -11.32 -18.95 3.27
CA TRP A 77 -11.36 -17.54 2.89
C TRP A 77 -12.75 -17.14 2.38
N ALA A 78 -13.39 -17.93 1.53
CA ALA A 78 -14.74 -17.65 1.05
C ALA A 78 -15.77 -17.55 2.19
N GLU A 79 -15.69 -18.39 3.22
CA GLU A 79 -16.55 -18.26 4.41
C GLU A 79 -16.24 -16.96 5.20
N ARG A 80 -14.98 -16.55 5.27
CA ARG A 80 -14.59 -15.28 5.91
C ARG A 80 -15.09 -14.07 5.13
N LEU A 81 -15.02 -14.10 3.79
CA LEU A 81 -15.60 -13.05 2.95
C LEU A 81 -17.08 -12.84 3.26
N LYS A 82 -17.82 -13.95 3.27
CA LYS A 82 -19.26 -13.94 3.58
C LYS A 82 -19.56 -13.41 4.98
N ALA A 83 -18.76 -13.78 5.98
CA ALA A 83 -18.91 -13.29 7.36
C ALA A 83 -18.68 -11.76 7.47
N ASN A 84 -17.94 -11.19 6.53
CA ASN A 84 -17.61 -9.75 6.48
C ASN A 84 -18.46 -8.94 5.48
N ASN A 85 -19.54 -9.49 4.93
CA ASN A 85 -20.35 -8.88 3.87
C ASN A 85 -19.57 -8.57 2.59
N ILE A 86 -18.55 -9.38 2.27
CA ILE A 86 -17.77 -9.23 1.04
C ILE A 86 -18.32 -10.21 0.02
N ASP A 87 -18.95 -9.67 -1.03
CA ASP A 87 -19.57 -10.48 -2.08
C ASP A 87 -18.57 -10.92 -3.14
N LYS A 88 -17.55 -10.09 -3.39
CA LYS A 88 -16.50 -10.34 -4.39
C LYS A 88 -15.15 -9.88 -3.90
N VAL A 89 -14.12 -10.59 -4.35
CA VAL A 89 -12.73 -10.19 -4.18
C VAL A 89 -11.95 -10.43 -5.47
N VAL A 90 -11.27 -9.39 -5.93
CA VAL A 90 -10.34 -9.46 -7.06
C VAL A 90 -9.03 -10.07 -6.60
N ILE A 91 -8.62 -11.14 -7.27
CA ILE A 91 -7.34 -11.81 -7.04
C ILE A 91 -6.37 -11.43 -8.15
N ASN A 92 -5.44 -10.54 -7.87
CA ASN A 92 -4.32 -10.19 -8.73
C ASN A 92 -3.29 -11.32 -8.67
N THR A 93 -3.21 -12.12 -9.73
CA THR A 93 -2.43 -13.36 -9.69
C THR A 93 -0.99 -13.20 -10.16
N TYR A 94 -0.65 -12.14 -10.88
CA TYR A 94 0.59 -11.99 -11.66
C TYR A 94 0.81 -13.09 -12.70
N ALA A 95 -0.04 -14.11 -12.70
CA ALA A 95 0.13 -15.32 -13.49
C ALA A 95 -0.49 -15.18 -14.88
N THR A 96 0.07 -15.94 -15.82
CA THR A 96 -0.43 -16.11 -17.19
C THR A 96 -0.36 -17.58 -17.58
N GLY A 97 -1.05 -17.95 -18.66
CA GLY A 97 -0.96 -19.29 -19.23
C GLY A 97 -1.39 -20.39 -18.26
N ASP A 98 -0.67 -21.51 -18.26
CA ASP A 98 -0.98 -22.67 -17.44
C ASP A 98 -1.02 -22.36 -15.93
N LYS A 99 -0.19 -21.42 -15.48
CA LYS A 99 -0.18 -21.01 -14.08
C LYS A 99 -1.43 -20.24 -13.70
N PHE A 100 -1.93 -19.38 -14.60
CA PHE A 100 -3.22 -18.72 -14.41
C PHE A 100 -4.35 -19.74 -14.35
N ASP A 101 -4.34 -20.75 -15.23
CA ASP A 101 -5.36 -21.82 -15.23
C ASP A 101 -5.41 -22.57 -13.90
N GLU A 102 -4.27 -22.97 -13.35
CA GLU A 102 -4.20 -23.65 -12.05
C GLU A 102 -4.85 -22.82 -10.95
N LEU A 103 -4.50 -21.54 -10.87
CA LEU A 103 -5.06 -20.62 -9.86
C LEU A 103 -6.56 -20.40 -10.12
N TYR A 104 -6.93 -20.10 -11.35
CA TYR A 104 -8.34 -19.90 -11.75
C TYR A 104 -9.20 -21.08 -11.33
N ASP A 105 -8.81 -22.31 -11.71
CA ASP A 105 -9.59 -23.51 -11.42
C ASP A 105 -9.67 -23.77 -9.91
N MET A 106 -8.60 -23.54 -9.16
CA MET A 106 -8.60 -23.71 -7.71
C MET A 106 -9.54 -22.72 -7.00
N TYR A 107 -9.39 -21.42 -7.27
CA TYR A 107 -10.20 -20.40 -6.60
C TYR A 107 -11.68 -20.45 -7.02
N LYS A 108 -11.96 -20.60 -8.30
CA LYS A 108 -13.34 -20.71 -8.80
C LYS A 108 -14.05 -21.99 -8.35
N SER A 109 -13.29 -23.07 -8.10
CA SER A 109 -13.87 -24.30 -7.48
C SER A 109 -14.27 -24.11 -6.03
N ALA A 110 -13.68 -23.13 -5.33
CA ALA A 110 -14.03 -22.82 -3.94
C ALA A 110 -15.24 -21.90 -3.83
N SER A 111 -15.30 -20.82 -4.64
CA SER A 111 -16.37 -19.83 -4.59
C SER A 111 -16.45 -18.97 -5.84
N ASP A 112 -17.65 -18.55 -6.20
CA ASP A 112 -17.88 -17.53 -7.23
C ASP A 112 -17.50 -16.10 -6.75
N ALA A 113 -17.24 -15.90 -5.48
CA ALA A 113 -16.78 -14.62 -4.93
C ALA A 113 -15.40 -14.21 -5.45
N PHE A 114 -14.57 -15.17 -5.85
CA PHE A 114 -13.24 -14.88 -6.37
C PHE A 114 -13.28 -14.44 -7.84
N GLU A 115 -12.87 -13.20 -8.11
CA GLU A 115 -12.68 -12.65 -9.45
C GLU A 115 -11.21 -12.73 -9.82
N MET A 116 -10.86 -13.52 -10.84
CA MET A 116 -9.47 -13.80 -11.17
C MET A 116 -8.96 -12.83 -12.23
N TRP A 117 -7.86 -12.15 -11.92
CA TRP A 117 -7.17 -11.23 -12.82
C TRP A 117 -5.78 -11.77 -13.16
N CYS A 118 -5.40 -11.73 -14.45
CA CYS A 118 -4.13 -12.26 -14.94
C CYS A 118 -3.01 -11.21 -14.86
N GLY A 119 -1.76 -11.63 -15.16
CA GLY A 119 -0.63 -10.73 -15.38
C GLY A 119 -0.43 -10.40 -16.86
N PHE A 120 0.63 -9.63 -17.17
CA PHE A 120 1.21 -9.55 -18.51
C PHE A 120 2.29 -10.64 -18.68
N ASP A 121 2.26 -11.34 -19.82
CA ASP A 121 3.30 -12.33 -20.12
C ASP A 121 4.61 -11.64 -20.53
N MET A 122 5.56 -11.59 -19.59
CA MET A 122 6.88 -10.99 -19.77
C MET A 122 7.92 -11.99 -20.27
N SER A 123 7.56 -13.24 -20.60
CA SER A 123 8.50 -14.31 -20.97
C SER A 123 9.32 -14.02 -22.22
N ALA A 124 8.75 -13.26 -23.15
CA ALA A 124 9.42 -12.85 -24.40
C ALA A 124 9.99 -11.42 -24.33
N TRP A 125 10.01 -10.77 -23.15
CA TRP A 125 10.54 -9.41 -23.01
C TRP A 125 11.95 -9.26 -23.58
N GLY A 126 12.16 -8.17 -24.30
CA GLY A 126 13.46 -7.89 -24.97
C GLY A 126 13.66 -8.60 -26.29
N THR A 127 12.70 -9.39 -26.78
CA THR A 127 12.71 -10.00 -28.10
C THR A 127 11.74 -9.29 -29.06
N PRO A 128 11.92 -9.41 -30.38
CA PRO A 128 10.98 -8.84 -31.36
C PRO A 128 9.58 -9.45 -31.32
N GLU A 129 9.41 -10.63 -30.72
CA GLU A 129 8.16 -11.36 -30.62
C GLU A 129 7.38 -11.00 -29.35
N PHE A 130 7.89 -10.12 -28.49
CA PHE A 130 7.28 -9.81 -27.19
C PHE A 130 5.82 -9.37 -27.33
N GLU A 131 5.55 -8.35 -28.14
CA GLU A 131 4.22 -7.78 -28.32
C GLU A 131 3.21 -8.84 -28.79
N GLU A 132 3.55 -9.59 -29.84
CA GLU A 132 2.65 -10.62 -30.39
C GLU A 132 2.35 -11.71 -29.35
N LYS A 133 3.37 -12.21 -28.63
CA LYS A 133 3.20 -13.26 -27.64
C LYS A 133 2.43 -12.79 -26.41
N ALA A 134 2.75 -11.62 -25.91
CA ALA A 134 2.10 -11.07 -24.73
C ALA A 134 0.62 -10.74 -25.00
N VAL A 135 0.28 -10.19 -26.16
CA VAL A 135 -1.11 -9.96 -26.57
C VAL A 135 -1.85 -11.29 -26.77
N ALA A 136 -1.21 -12.29 -27.38
CA ALA A 136 -1.83 -13.61 -27.53
C ALA A 136 -2.11 -14.29 -26.18
N SER A 137 -1.17 -14.19 -25.23
CA SER A 137 -1.32 -14.67 -23.86
C SER A 137 -2.48 -13.98 -23.15
N LEU A 138 -2.58 -12.64 -23.25
CA LEU A 138 -3.65 -11.85 -22.66
C LEU A 138 -5.03 -12.27 -23.20
N ILE A 139 -5.17 -12.44 -24.51
CA ILE A 139 -6.43 -12.90 -25.14
C ILE A 139 -6.80 -14.30 -24.61
N ARG A 140 -5.85 -15.21 -24.56
CA ARG A 140 -6.03 -16.56 -24.06
C ARG A 140 -6.50 -16.56 -22.58
N ASP A 141 -5.88 -15.76 -21.72
CA ASP A 141 -6.24 -15.69 -20.31
C ASP A 141 -7.62 -15.03 -20.12
N HIS A 142 -7.96 -14.04 -20.97
CA HIS A 142 -9.31 -13.49 -21.02
C HIS A 142 -10.36 -14.54 -21.41
N GLU A 143 -10.10 -15.36 -22.44
CA GLU A 143 -10.97 -16.45 -22.85
C GLU A 143 -11.13 -17.53 -21.77
N LYS A 144 -10.09 -17.79 -20.95
CA LYS A 144 -10.17 -18.65 -19.76
C LYS A 144 -11.09 -18.05 -18.68
N GLY A 145 -11.19 -16.70 -18.60
CA GLY A 145 -12.08 -16.04 -17.67
C GLY A 145 -11.47 -14.90 -16.87
N ALA A 146 -10.23 -14.47 -17.19
CA ALA A 146 -9.65 -13.28 -16.58
C ALA A 146 -10.53 -12.06 -16.84
N LYS A 147 -10.81 -11.26 -15.78
CA LYS A 147 -11.66 -10.07 -15.86
C LYS A 147 -10.87 -8.76 -15.92
N GLY A 148 -9.59 -8.79 -15.66
CA GLY A 148 -8.67 -7.67 -15.69
C GLY A 148 -7.23 -8.14 -15.61
N VAL A 149 -6.33 -7.20 -15.55
CA VAL A 149 -4.88 -7.43 -15.41
C VAL A 149 -4.40 -6.80 -14.12
N GLY A 150 -3.64 -7.52 -13.33
CA GLY A 150 -3.05 -6.99 -12.11
C GLY A 150 -2.29 -8.04 -11.29
N GLU A 151 -1.41 -7.57 -10.49
CA GLU A 151 -0.95 -6.21 -10.33
C GLU A 151 0.23 -5.96 -11.27
N VAL A 152 0.16 -4.92 -12.13
CA VAL A 152 1.31 -4.49 -12.91
C VAL A 152 2.07 -3.47 -12.07
N GLY A 153 3.39 -3.59 -11.91
CA GLY A 153 4.07 -2.79 -10.91
C GLY A 153 5.38 -2.15 -11.34
N ASP A 154 5.66 -1.01 -10.74
CA ASP A 154 6.93 -0.33 -10.88
C ASP A 154 7.32 0.36 -9.57
N LYS A 155 8.31 -0.23 -8.90
CA LYS A 155 8.90 0.34 -7.68
C LYS A 155 10.17 1.16 -7.95
N GLY A 156 10.34 1.64 -9.20
CA GLY A 156 11.44 2.51 -9.62
C GLY A 156 12.40 1.91 -10.64
N LEU A 157 12.40 0.60 -10.83
CA LEU A 157 13.24 -0.11 -11.82
C LEU A 157 12.43 -0.79 -12.93
N GLY A 158 11.14 -0.51 -13.02
CA GLY A 158 10.26 -0.97 -14.07
C GLY A 158 9.48 -2.23 -13.74
N GLU A 159 8.44 -2.54 -14.53
CA GLU A 159 7.53 -3.67 -14.38
C GLU A 159 8.25 -5.01 -14.39
N ALA A 160 9.20 -5.19 -15.30
CA ALA A 160 9.95 -6.44 -15.40
C ALA A 160 10.75 -6.74 -14.13
N TYR A 161 11.23 -5.72 -13.42
CA TYR A 161 11.87 -5.89 -12.12
C TYR A 161 10.84 -6.23 -11.03
N PHE A 162 9.68 -5.59 -11.04
CA PHE A 162 8.58 -5.87 -10.12
C PHE A 162 8.11 -7.33 -10.28
N THR A 163 7.87 -7.77 -11.51
CA THR A 163 7.49 -9.15 -11.81
C THR A 163 8.55 -10.15 -11.36
N ASN A 164 9.84 -9.81 -11.49
CA ASN A 164 10.93 -10.61 -10.96
C ASN A 164 10.90 -10.76 -9.46
N PHE A 165 10.64 -9.67 -8.75
CA PHE A 165 10.53 -9.68 -7.30
C PHE A 165 9.40 -10.63 -6.86
N ALA A 166 8.27 -10.60 -7.55
CA ALA A 166 7.12 -11.45 -7.27
C ALA A 166 7.34 -12.91 -7.68
N THR A 167 8.01 -13.17 -8.81
CA THR A 167 8.16 -14.52 -9.41
C THR A 167 9.55 -15.13 -9.27
N GLY A 168 10.56 -14.35 -8.89
CA GLY A 168 11.96 -14.77 -8.79
C GLY A 168 12.69 -14.93 -10.12
N THR A 169 12.18 -14.35 -11.22
CA THR A 169 12.78 -14.43 -12.55
C THR A 169 13.53 -13.16 -12.93
N ALA A 170 14.65 -13.24 -13.65
CA ALA A 170 15.44 -12.08 -14.07
C ALA A 170 14.95 -11.55 -15.42
N THR A 171 14.54 -10.28 -15.47
CA THR A 171 14.07 -9.62 -16.68
C THR A 171 14.61 -8.19 -16.80
N PRO A 172 14.66 -7.61 -18.01
CA PRO A 172 14.97 -6.20 -18.20
C PRO A 172 13.91 -5.29 -17.59
N THR A 173 14.28 -4.05 -17.30
CA THR A 173 13.39 -3.02 -16.76
C THR A 173 12.49 -2.41 -17.85
N ALA A 174 11.28 -2.02 -17.47
CA ALA A 174 10.34 -1.27 -18.29
C ALA A 174 9.37 -0.49 -17.40
N HIS A 175 9.32 0.82 -17.56
CA HIS A 175 8.38 1.68 -16.87
C HIS A 175 7.01 1.68 -17.58
N MET A 176 5.95 2.15 -16.90
CA MET A 176 4.57 2.10 -17.42
C MET A 176 4.38 2.86 -18.74
N ASN A 177 5.21 3.85 -19.01
CA ASN A 177 5.22 4.62 -20.27
C ASN A 177 6.05 3.99 -21.39
N ASP A 178 6.60 2.79 -21.22
CA ASP A 178 7.38 2.12 -22.28
C ASP A 178 6.44 1.75 -23.44
N PRO A 179 6.74 2.21 -24.69
CA PRO A 179 5.86 1.98 -25.83
C PRO A 179 5.68 0.50 -26.20
N ARG A 180 6.52 -0.40 -25.69
CA ARG A 180 6.36 -1.84 -25.90
C ARG A 180 5.14 -2.42 -25.18
N PHE A 181 4.59 -1.69 -24.18
CA PHE A 181 3.34 -2.07 -23.55
C PHE A 181 2.09 -1.56 -24.27
N ASP A 182 2.21 -0.65 -25.24
CA ASP A 182 1.06 0.03 -25.85
C ASP A 182 0.02 -0.97 -26.39
N ALA A 183 0.45 -1.98 -27.14
CA ALA A 183 -0.46 -2.99 -27.67
C ALA A 183 -1.20 -3.80 -26.59
N LEU A 184 -0.58 -4.00 -25.41
CA LEU A 184 -1.21 -4.67 -24.28
C LEU A 184 -2.29 -3.79 -23.64
N PHE A 185 -2.00 -2.50 -23.39
CA PHE A 185 -2.98 -1.56 -22.87
C PHE A 185 -4.13 -1.33 -23.85
N GLU A 186 -3.86 -1.18 -25.14
CA GLU A 186 -4.90 -1.08 -26.18
C GLU A 186 -5.79 -2.32 -26.19
N LYS A 187 -5.17 -3.52 -26.13
CA LYS A 187 -5.93 -4.78 -26.08
C LYS A 187 -6.79 -4.89 -24.82
N CYS A 188 -6.29 -4.48 -23.65
CA CYS A 188 -7.09 -4.39 -22.43
C CYS A 188 -8.30 -3.47 -22.64
N GLY A 189 -8.10 -2.31 -23.27
CA GLY A 189 -9.18 -1.38 -23.62
C GLY A 189 -10.23 -2.00 -24.56
N GLU A 190 -9.80 -2.75 -25.56
CA GLU A 190 -10.69 -3.47 -26.50
C GLU A 190 -11.50 -4.56 -25.82
N LEU A 191 -10.87 -5.37 -24.97
CA LEU A 191 -11.50 -6.47 -24.24
C LEU A 191 -12.34 -6.00 -23.04
N GLY A 192 -12.22 -4.71 -22.67
CA GLY A 192 -12.87 -4.16 -21.48
C GLY A 192 -12.21 -4.62 -20.17
N MET A 193 -10.96 -5.04 -20.21
CA MET A 193 -10.19 -5.46 -19.03
C MET A 193 -9.54 -4.25 -18.38
N PRO A 194 -9.89 -3.90 -17.13
CA PRO A 194 -9.14 -2.88 -16.38
C PRO A 194 -7.73 -3.38 -16.07
N VAL A 195 -6.81 -2.43 -15.87
CA VAL A 195 -5.43 -2.74 -15.46
C VAL A 195 -5.17 -2.10 -14.12
N ILE A 196 -4.87 -2.90 -13.09
CA ILE A 196 -4.40 -2.43 -11.79
C ILE A 196 -2.90 -2.21 -11.85
N ILE A 197 -2.46 -0.99 -11.50
CA ILE A 197 -1.06 -0.58 -11.60
C ILE A 197 -0.55 -0.06 -10.27
N HIS A 198 0.55 -0.64 -9.80
CA HIS A 198 1.32 -0.19 -8.65
C HIS A 198 2.47 0.70 -9.11
N VAL A 199 2.53 1.93 -8.65
CA VAL A 199 3.66 2.82 -8.87
C VAL A 199 4.22 3.34 -7.55
N GLY A 200 5.54 3.16 -7.39
CA GLY A 200 6.28 3.66 -6.23
C GLY A 200 5.92 2.97 -4.91
N ASP A 201 6.30 3.64 -3.85
CA ASP A 201 6.01 3.29 -2.45
C ASP A 201 5.75 4.61 -1.68
N PRO A 202 5.25 4.58 -0.44
CA PRO A 202 5.03 5.79 0.35
C PRO A 202 6.28 6.67 0.45
N ILE A 203 6.08 7.99 0.48
CA ILE A 203 7.18 8.98 0.40
C ILE A 203 8.30 8.76 1.42
N TRP A 204 7.97 8.35 2.64
CA TRP A 204 8.95 8.08 3.70
C TRP A 204 9.91 6.94 3.38
N MET A 205 9.61 6.08 2.41
CA MET A 205 10.52 5.01 1.96
C MET A 205 11.68 5.54 1.08
N TYR A 206 11.55 6.77 0.58
CA TYR A 206 12.58 7.49 -0.20
C TYR A 206 13.39 8.47 0.64
N GLU A 207 12.94 8.77 1.86
CA GLU A 207 13.58 9.71 2.77
C GLU A 207 14.74 9.07 3.57
N PRO A 208 15.63 9.88 4.16
CA PRO A 208 16.67 9.36 5.05
C PRO A 208 16.09 8.53 6.20
N MET A 209 16.77 7.43 6.55
CA MET A 209 16.41 6.58 7.68
C MET A 209 17.00 7.15 8.97
N ASP A 210 16.39 8.20 9.48
CA ASP A 210 16.81 8.90 10.70
C ASP A 210 15.62 9.29 11.60
N GLU A 211 15.88 10.03 12.65
CA GLU A 211 14.88 10.45 13.65
C GLU A 211 13.84 11.46 13.14
N HIS A 212 13.96 11.93 11.91
CA HIS A 212 13.04 12.88 11.27
C HIS A 212 12.07 12.20 10.29
N ASN A 213 12.28 10.93 9.99
CA ASN A 213 11.42 10.17 9.07
C ASN A 213 10.13 9.77 9.77
N ASP A 214 9.00 10.36 9.37
CA ASP A 214 7.67 10.12 9.95
C ASP A 214 7.20 8.67 9.80
N GLY A 215 7.60 7.98 8.74
CA GLY A 215 7.31 6.57 8.49
C GLY A 215 8.44 5.60 8.86
N PHE A 216 9.43 6.02 9.66
CA PHE A 216 10.67 5.27 9.91
C PHE A 216 10.45 3.80 10.27
N VAL A 217 9.51 3.50 11.18
CA VAL A 217 9.28 2.12 11.65
C VAL A 217 8.83 1.20 10.52
N ASN A 218 8.06 1.72 9.56
CA ASN A 218 7.66 1.00 8.36
C ASN A 218 8.79 1.01 7.30
N ALA A 219 9.36 2.18 7.05
CA ALA A 219 10.36 2.40 6.01
C ALA A 219 11.65 1.60 6.22
N GLU A 220 12.02 1.28 7.46
CA GLU A 220 13.22 0.49 7.77
C GLU A 220 13.26 -0.83 6.97
N HIS A 221 12.12 -1.48 6.81
CA HIS A 221 12.01 -2.76 6.10
C HIS A 221 11.82 -2.61 4.59
N TRP A 222 11.27 -1.48 4.12
CA TRP A 222 10.83 -1.27 2.73
C TRP A 222 11.50 -0.10 2.04
N LYS A 223 12.56 0.47 2.63
CA LYS A 223 13.26 1.64 2.08
C LYS A 223 13.70 1.41 0.62
N ILE A 224 13.56 2.46 -0.16
CA ILE A 224 14.03 2.50 -1.54
C ILE A 224 15.46 3.00 -1.59
N ASP A 225 16.34 2.26 -2.26
CA ASP A 225 17.73 2.66 -2.46
C ASP A 225 17.87 3.53 -3.72
N MET A 226 17.75 4.84 -3.55
CA MET A 226 17.90 5.81 -4.63
C MET A 226 19.32 5.90 -5.21
N SER A 227 20.32 5.21 -4.63
CA SER A 227 21.67 5.13 -5.20
C SER A 227 21.79 4.15 -6.36
N ILE A 228 20.79 3.32 -6.58
CA ILE A 228 20.76 2.36 -7.69
C ILE A 228 20.62 3.13 -9.02
N PRO A 229 21.52 2.96 -10.00
CA PRO A 229 21.42 3.67 -11.26
C PRO A 229 20.12 3.36 -12.01
N GLY A 230 19.39 4.41 -12.40
CA GLY A 230 18.12 4.29 -13.10
C GLY A 230 16.89 4.15 -12.20
N MET A 231 17.06 4.17 -10.87
CA MET A 231 15.94 4.20 -9.92
C MET A 231 15.16 5.52 -10.08
N LEU A 232 13.87 5.42 -10.33
CA LEU A 232 12.95 6.55 -10.34
C LEU A 232 12.39 6.80 -8.93
N ASP A 233 12.20 8.05 -8.60
CA ASP A 233 11.47 8.44 -7.39
C ASP A 233 9.94 8.36 -7.59
N LEU A 234 9.18 8.54 -6.51
CA LEU A 234 7.72 8.46 -6.52
C LEU A 234 7.08 9.39 -7.55
N TYR A 235 7.54 10.64 -7.65
CA TYR A 235 6.94 11.63 -8.57
C TYR A 235 7.27 11.35 -10.04
N GLN A 236 8.47 10.83 -10.30
CA GLN A 236 8.85 10.36 -11.62
C GLN A 236 8.00 9.14 -12.03
N LEU A 237 7.74 8.22 -11.11
CA LEU A 237 6.85 7.09 -11.35
C LEU A 237 5.40 7.51 -11.59
N CYS A 238 4.90 8.49 -10.83
CA CYS A 238 3.59 9.08 -11.10
C CYS A 238 3.52 9.66 -12.53
N THR A 239 4.60 10.31 -12.99
CA THR A 239 4.67 10.82 -14.36
C THR A 239 4.59 9.71 -15.42
N THR A 240 5.27 8.56 -15.21
CA THR A 240 5.16 7.43 -16.14
C THR A 240 3.74 6.88 -16.24
N LEU A 241 3.00 6.86 -15.12
CA LEU A 241 1.60 6.44 -15.11
C LEU A 241 0.68 7.47 -15.80
N GLU A 242 0.90 8.77 -15.56
CA GLU A 242 0.14 9.83 -16.27
C GLU A 242 0.33 9.73 -17.79
N GLU A 243 1.56 9.54 -18.27
CA GLU A 243 1.84 9.34 -19.70
C GLU A 243 1.18 8.08 -20.25
N CYS A 244 1.09 7.01 -19.46
CA CYS A 244 0.34 5.80 -19.80
C CYS A 244 -1.16 6.09 -19.91
N CYS A 245 -1.75 6.84 -18.99
CA CYS A 245 -3.16 7.24 -19.03
C CYS A 245 -3.48 8.08 -20.27
N ASP A 246 -2.61 9.02 -20.64
CA ASP A 246 -2.77 9.88 -21.82
C ASP A 246 -2.73 9.09 -23.13
N ARG A 247 -1.84 8.09 -23.22
CA ARG A 247 -1.70 7.27 -24.43
C ARG A 247 -2.82 6.26 -24.60
N HIS A 248 -3.44 5.82 -23.51
CA HIS A 248 -4.46 4.75 -23.51
C HIS A 248 -5.81 5.21 -22.94
N PRO A 249 -6.44 6.24 -23.51
CA PRO A 249 -7.67 6.85 -22.97
C PRO A 249 -8.89 5.90 -22.96
N ASN A 250 -8.84 4.81 -23.71
CA ASN A 250 -9.90 3.78 -23.78
C ASN A 250 -9.71 2.65 -22.77
N THR A 251 -8.58 2.61 -22.09
CA THR A 251 -8.25 1.60 -21.07
C THR A 251 -8.55 2.18 -19.69
N ILE A 252 -9.28 1.44 -18.87
CA ILE A 252 -9.49 1.79 -17.47
C ILE A 252 -8.24 1.39 -16.69
N ILE A 253 -7.60 2.37 -16.08
CA ILE A 253 -6.43 2.19 -15.24
C ILE A 253 -6.84 2.42 -13.80
N ILE A 254 -6.49 1.48 -12.92
CA ILE A 254 -6.72 1.58 -11.48
C ILE A 254 -5.35 1.68 -10.81
N ALA A 255 -5.02 2.86 -10.31
CA ALA A 255 -3.77 3.02 -9.57
C ALA A 255 -3.96 2.56 -8.12
N CYS A 256 -3.15 1.58 -7.72
CA CYS A 256 -3.18 1.02 -6.38
C CYS A 256 -2.81 2.06 -5.31
N HIS A 257 -3.30 1.84 -4.09
CA HIS A 257 -2.73 2.48 -2.90
C HIS A 257 -2.76 4.01 -2.96
N PHE A 258 -3.81 4.61 -3.57
CA PHE A 258 -3.85 6.06 -3.83
C PHE A 258 -2.59 6.57 -4.55
N MET A 259 -2.00 5.79 -5.46
CA MET A 259 -0.69 6.08 -6.09
C MET A 259 0.43 6.34 -5.09
N ASN A 260 0.33 5.83 -3.85
CA ASN A 260 1.23 6.11 -2.74
C ASN A 260 1.36 7.63 -2.38
N LEU A 261 0.33 8.42 -2.69
CA LEU A 261 0.29 9.88 -2.53
C LEU A 261 -0.63 10.34 -1.37
N THR A 262 -0.87 9.49 -0.37
CA THR A 262 -1.67 9.88 0.83
C THR A 262 -1.10 11.06 1.60
N HIS A 263 0.19 11.36 1.41
CA HIS A 263 0.86 12.52 1.97
C HIS A 263 0.60 13.83 1.20
N ASP A 264 0.10 13.76 -0.07
CA ASP A 264 -0.16 14.92 -0.93
C ASP A 264 -1.44 14.74 -1.77
N TYR A 265 -2.60 14.87 -1.12
CA TYR A 265 -3.90 14.80 -1.80
C TYR A 265 -4.13 15.92 -2.83
N ASP A 266 -3.45 17.06 -2.71
CA ASP A 266 -3.53 18.13 -3.68
C ASP A 266 -2.85 17.75 -5.01
N TYR A 267 -1.69 17.09 -4.92
CA TYR A 267 -1.01 16.58 -6.10
C TYR A 267 -1.79 15.42 -6.74
N LEU A 268 -2.25 14.46 -5.93
CA LEU A 268 -3.10 13.37 -6.41
C LEU A 268 -4.39 13.88 -7.08
N SER A 269 -5.01 14.92 -6.51
CA SER A 269 -6.18 15.57 -7.11
C SER A 269 -5.90 16.13 -8.50
N LYS A 270 -4.75 16.76 -8.70
CA LYS A 270 -4.37 17.29 -10.03
C LYS A 270 -4.20 16.20 -11.06
N ILE A 271 -3.69 15.03 -10.66
CA ILE A 271 -3.57 13.86 -11.54
C ILE A 271 -4.98 13.35 -11.89
N MET A 272 -5.82 13.13 -10.89
CA MET A 272 -7.20 12.65 -11.09
C MET A 272 -8.05 13.58 -11.96
N ASP A 273 -7.87 14.88 -11.84
CA ASP A 273 -8.62 15.86 -12.61
C ASP A 273 -8.20 15.88 -14.10
N ARG A 274 -6.95 15.48 -14.43
CA ARG A 274 -6.45 15.39 -15.80
C ARG A 274 -6.84 14.10 -16.53
N HIS A 275 -6.93 12.98 -15.80
CA HIS A 275 -7.06 11.65 -16.40
C HIS A 275 -8.40 11.00 -16.05
N PRO A 276 -9.45 11.12 -16.89
CA PRO A 276 -10.78 10.58 -16.61
C PRO A 276 -10.85 9.05 -16.67
N ASN A 277 -9.88 8.38 -17.27
CA ASN A 277 -9.74 6.92 -17.33
C ASN A 277 -8.97 6.34 -16.14
N LEU A 278 -8.44 7.21 -15.24
CA LEU A 278 -7.75 6.82 -14.02
C LEU A 278 -8.73 6.69 -12.87
N TYR A 279 -8.70 5.55 -12.22
CA TYR A 279 -9.37 5.23 -10.95
C TYR A 279 -8.31 4.93 -9.89
N LEU A 280 -8.72 4.90 -8.64
CA LEU A 280 -7.86 4.56 -7.52
C LEU A 280 -8.44 3.38 -6.74
N ASP A 281 -7.61 2.64 -6.04
CA ASP A 281 -8.04 1.88 -4.88
C ASP A 281 -7.34 2.37 -3.61
N ASN A 282 -7.92 2.07 -2.45
CA ASN A 282 -7.40 2.46 -1.15
C ASN A 282 -6.61 1.34 -0.45
N SER A 283 -6.34 0.26 -1.16
CA SER A 283 -5.70 -0.93 -0.60
C SER A 283 -4.38 -0.61 0.10
N ALA A 284 -4.09 -1.33 1.17
CA ALA A 284 -2.91 -1.17 2.01
C ALA A 284 -2.62 0.26 2.53
N ARG A 285 -3.55 1.22 2.38
CA ARG A 285 -3.39 2.62 2.82
C ARG A 285 -4.43 3.05 3.85
N HIS A 286 -5.08 2.09 4.49
CA HIS A 286 -6.03 2.36 5.57
C HIS A 286 -5.38 3.07 6.76
N VAL A 287 -4.15 2.69 7.13
CA VAL A 287 -3.40 3.29 8.24
C VAL A 287 -3.04 4.74 7.92
N GLU A 288 -2.43 5.00 6.77
CA GLU A 288 -2.06 6.34 6.33
C GLU A 288 -3.28 7.25 6.16
N SER A 289 -4.39 6.67 5.73
CA SER A 289 -5.68 7.36 5.65
C SER A 289 -6.20 7.75 7.04
N ALA A 290 -6.01 6.89 8.02
CA ALA A 290 -6.48 7.07 9.40
C ALA A 290 -5.68 8.10 10.20
N ILE A 291 -4.45 8.44 9.82
CA ILE A 291 -3.67 9.48 10.51
C ILE A 291 -4.07 10.91 10.09
N THR A 292 -4.73 11.05 8.94
CA THR A 292 -5.20 12.35 8.42
C THR A 292 -6.70 12.34 8.06
N PRO A 293 -7.61 11.95 8.99
CA PRO A 293 -8.99 11.57 8.66
C PRO A 293 -9.79 12.68 7.97
N ARG A 294 -9.56 13.95 8.31
CA ARG A 294 -10.29 15.07 7.69
C ARG A 294 -9.88 15.32 6.24
N ALA A 295 -8.59 15.26 5.95
CA ALA A 295 -8.10 15.43 4.58
C ALA A 295 -8.52 14.24 3.72
N THR A 296 -8.40 13.04 4.28
CA THR A 296 -8.82 11.79 3.66
C THR A 296 -10.33 11.77 3.36
N LYS A 297 -11.18 12.15 4.32
CA LYS A 297 -12.64 12.24 4.10
C LYS A 297 -12.98 13.17 2.95
N ALA A 298 -12.39 14.38 2.94
CA ALA A 298 -12.60 15.35 1.87
C ALA A 298 -12.16 14.82 0.49
N PHE A 299 -11.09 14.03 0.44
CA PHE A 299 -10.62 13.40 -0.79
C PHE A 299 -11.60 12.30 -1.27
N TYR A 300 -12.07 11.44 -0.37
CA TYR A 300 -13.11 10.44 -0.70
C TYR A 300 -14.38 11.10 -1.23
N GLU A 301 -14.87 12.15 -0.57
CA GLU A 301 -16.07 12.89 -0.99
C GLU A 301 -15.91 13.50 -2.38
N LYS A 302 -14.74 14.08 -2.68
CA LYS A 302 -14.44 14.68 -4.00
C LYS A 302 -14.40 13.65 -5.12
N TYR A 303 -13.79 12.49 -4.88
CA TYR A 303 -13.58 11.46 -5.90
C TYR A 303 -14.41 10.19 -5.66
N GLN A 304 -15.53 10.31 -4.95
CA GLN A 304 -16.37 9.19 -4.52
C GLN A 304 -16.82 8.24 -5.63
N ASP A 305 -16.83 8.68 -6.90
CA ASP A 305 -17.24 7.87 -8.06
C ASP A 305 -16.04 7.19 -8.77
N ARG A 306 -14.83 7.34 -8.25
CA ARG A 306 -13.59 6.86 -8.89
C ARG A 306 -12.60 6.19 -7.92
N ILE A 307 -13.04 5.84 -6.72
CA ILE A 307 -12.24 5.11 -5.74
C ILE A 307 -12.92 3.78 -5.46
N PHE A 308 -12.15 2.71 -5.47
CA PHE A 308 -12.57 1.37 -5.11
C PHE A 308 -12.05 0.99 -3.72
N PHE A 309 -12.81 0.17 -3.01
CA PHE A 309 -12.29 -0.50 -1.83
C PHE A 309 -11.35 -1.64 -2.25
N GLY A 310 -10.23 -1.78 -1.56
CA GLY A 310 -9.29 -2.88 -1.67
C GLY A 310 -8.58 -3.13 -0.35
N THR A 311 -8.20 -4.37 -0.10
CA THR A 311 -7.46 -4.71 1.13
C THR A 311 -5.96 -4.79 0.91
N ASP A 312 -5.52 -5.54 -0.08
CA ASP A 312 -4.10 -5.90 -0.30
C ASP A 312 -3.39 -6.37 0.99
N ASN A 313 -4.11 -7.11 1.79
CA ASN A 313 -3.60 -7.68 3.02
C ASN A 313 -4.05 -9.14 3.15
N HIS A 314 -3.28 -9.92 3.91
CA HIS A 314 -3.67 -11.29 4.22
C HIS A 314 -5.06 -11.30 4.90
N PRO A 315 -6.03 -12.10 4.42
CA PRO A 315 -7.42 -12.04 4.86
C PRO A 315 -7.59 -12.59 6.28
N SER A 316 -7.39 -11.77 7.30
CA SER A 316 -7.69 -12.07 8.70
C SER A 316 -8.91 -11.27 9.17
N GLN A 317 -9.57 -11.72 10.23
CA GLN A 317 -10.71 -11.00 10.80
C GLN A 317 -10.26 -9.67 11.39
N GLU A 318 -9.10 -9.65 12.04
CA GLU A 318 -8.52 -8.47 12.67
C GLU A 318 -8.25 -7.37 11.63
N MET A 319 -7.75 -7.75 10.45
CA MET A 319 -7.53 -6.82 9.34
C MET A 319 -8.86 -6.22 8.85
N TYR A 320 -9.90 -7.05 8.67
CA TYR A 320 -11.21 -6.54 8.27
C TYR A 320 -11.83 -5.63 9.34
N ASP A 321 -11.79 -6.03 10.61
CA ASP A 321 -12.31 -5.22 11.73
C ASP A 321 -11.64 -3.82 11.76
N LEU A 322 -10.33 -3.75 11.52
CA LEU A 322 -9.60 -2.49 11.44
C LEU A 322 -10.08 -1.63 10.25
N GLN A 323 -10.28 -2.22 9.07
CA GLN A 323 -10.79 -1.50 7.89
C GLN A 323 -12.18 -0.90 8.18
N TRP A 324 -13.09 -1.70 8.73
CA TRP A 324 -14.44 -1.23 9.05
C TRP A 324 -14.39 -0.15 10.13
N ARG A 325 -13.57 -0.30 11.17
CA ARG A 325 -13.42 0.73 12.20
C ARG A 325 -12.93 2.05 11.61
N ILE A 326 -11.93 2.02 10.74
CA ILE A 326 -11.38 3.22 10.12
C ILE A 326 -12.40 3.91 9.19
N LEU A 327 -13.09 3.18 8.34
CA LEU A 327 -13.95 3.76 7.32
C LEU A 327 -15.32 4.19 7.85
N GLU A 328 -15.90 3.41 8.79
CA GLU A 328 -17.30 3.54 9.20
C GLU A 328 -17.52 4.29 10.52
N THR A 329 -16.45 4.51 11.31
CA THR A 329 -16.57 5.15 12.62
C THR A 329 -15.86 6.50 12.68
N GLU A 330 -16.20 7.30 13.69
CA GLU A 330 -15.50 8.53 14.05
C GLU A 330 -14.66 8.33 15.33
N ASP A 331 -14.21 7.10 15.59
CA ASP A 331 -13.37 6.79 16.73
C ASP A 331 -12.09 7.62 16.72
N GLU A 332 -11.68 8.11 17.89
CA GLU A 332 -10.51 8.96 18.02
C GLU A 332 -9.42 8.27 18.83
N HIS A 333 -8.16 8.47 18.40
CA HIS A 333 -6.97 8.16 19.18
C HIS A 333 -6.88 6.70 19.62
N PHE A 334 -6.89 5.77 18.67
CA PHE A 334 -6.64 4.36 18.93
C PHE A 334 -5.33 3.89 18.28
N TYR A 335 -4.85 2.72 18.67
CA TYR A 335 -3.63 2.12 18.15
C TYR A 335 -3.92 0.74 17.58
N ASP A 336 -3.21 0.39 16.53
CA ASP A 336 -3.08 -0.96 16.01
C ASP A 336 -1.58 -1.24 15.77
N TYR A 337 -1.01 -2.15 16.57
CA TYR A 337 0.43 -2.43 16.53
C TYR A 337 0.80 -3.53 15.55
N GLU A 338 -0.16 -4.15 14.92
CA GLU A 338 0.05 -5.17 13.91
C GLU A 338 0.15 -4.55 12.51
N HIS A 339 -0.69 -3.55 12.24
CA HIS A 339 -0.82 -2.98 10.89
C HIS A 339 -0.48 -1.47 10.83
N ALA A 340 -0.49 -0.78 11.96
CA ALA A 340 -0.42 0.68 12.02
C ALA A 340 0.91 1.23 12.55
N TYR A 341 1.86 0.36 12.80
CA TYR A 341 3.20 0.73 13.30
C TYR A 341 3.12 1.56 14.59
N HIS A 342 3.56 2.83 14.58
CA HIS A 342 3.63 3.71 15.76
C HIS A 342 2.59 4.84 15.73
N TRP A 343 1.82 4.97 14.65
CA TRP A 343 0.88 6.07 14.50
C TRP A 343 -0.38 5.88 15.34
N GLN A 344 -0.94 7.01 15.77
CA GLN A 344 -2.27 7.07 16.36
C GLN A 344 -3.29 7.14 15.22
N LEU A 345 -4.30 6.29 15.29
CA LEU A 345 -5.33 6.18 14.27
C LEU A 345 -6.61 6.88 14.68
N TYR A 346 -7.38 7.28 13.68
CA TYR A 346 -8.66 7.93 13.80
C TYR A 346 -9.63 7.35 12.77
N GLY A 347 -10.87 7.16 13.15
CA GLY A 347 -11.94 6.84 12.22
C GLY A 347 -12.19 8.00 11.26
N ILE A 348 -12.44 7.69 10.00
CA ILE A 348 -12.73 8.68 8.94
C ILE A 348 -14.22 9.04 8.99
N GLY A 349 -15.07 8.08 9.33
CA GLY A 349 -16.51 8.27 9.42
C GLY A 349 -17.12 8.70 8.09
N LEU A 350 -16.93 7.91 7.03
CA LEU A 350 -17.49 8.19 5.73
C LEU A 350 -19.02 8.12 5.77
N ASP A 351 -19.67 9.04 5.09
CA ASP A 351 -21.13 9.05 4.97
C ASP A 351 -21.62 7.82 4.18
N ASP A 352 -22.81 7.31 4.48
CA ASP A 352 -23.34 6.08 3.90
C ASP A 352 -23.36 6.05 2.38
N ASP A 353 -23.61 7.20 1.73
CA ASP A 353 -23.63 7.27 0.27
C ASP A 353 -22.22 7.19 -0.33
N VAL A 354 -21.21 7.70 0.37
CA VAL A 354 -19.81 7.54 -0.02
C VAL A 354 -19.34 6.10 0.22
N LEU A 355 -19.69 5.52 1.37
CA LEU A 355 -19.37 4.13 1.70
C LEU A 355 -19.94 3.14 0.68
N LYS A 356 -21.20 3.28 0.26
CA LYS A 356 -21.80 2.40 -0.76
C LYS A 356 -21.05 2.47 -2.08
N LYS A 357 -20.69 3.67 -2.51
CA LYS A 357 -19.90 3.86 -3.73
C LYS A 357 -18.53 3.21 -3.63
N LEU A 358 -17.83 3.45 -2.52
CA LEU A 358 -16.52 2.87 -2.25
C LEU A 358 -16.60 1.34 -2.21
N TYR A 359 -17.58 0.80 -1.49
CA TYR A 359 -17.68 -0.62 -1.22
C TYR A 359 -18.15 -1.44 -2.41
N HIS A 360 -19.15 -0.98 -3.18
CA HIS A 360 -19.64 -1.80 -4.28
C HIS A 360 -20.15 -1.03 -5.53
N GLU A 361 -20.80 0.14 -5.39
CA GLU A 361 -21.48 0.75 -6.55
C GLU A 361 -20.50 1.15 -7.67
N ASN A 362 -19.26 1.55 -7.33
CA ASN A 362 -18.25 1.86 -8.33
C ASN A 362 -17.77 0.60 -9.06
N ALA A 363 -17.60 -0.51 -8.32
CA ALA A 363 -17.26 -1.79 -8.91
C ALA A 363 -18.38 -2.32 -9.78
N ASP A 364 -19.65 -2.22 -9.35
CA ASP A 364 -20.82 -2.59 -10.17
C ASP A 364 -20.82 -1.83 -11.50
N LYS A 365 -20.65 -0.50 -11.47
CA LYS A 365 -20.56 0.33 -12.68
C LYS A 365 -19.38 -0.06 -13.57
N LEU A 366 -18.25 -0.47 -12.99
CA LEU A 366 -17.10 -0.99 -13.73
C LEU A 366 -17.47 -2.29 -14.46
N TYR A 367 -18.08 -3.25 -13.77
CA TYR A 367 -18.51 -4.52 -14.37
C TYR A 367 -19.58 -4.33 -15.45
N GLU A 368 -20.51 -3.37 -15.27
CA GLU A 368 -21.47 -2.99 -16.32
C GLU A 368 -20.77 -2.49 -17.59
N LYS A 369 -19.73 -1.63 -17.43
CA LYS A 369 -18.94 -1.14 -18.57
C LYS A 369 -18.18 -2.27 -19.27
N ILE A 370 -17.60 -3.22 -18.50
CA ILE A 370 -16.94 -4.40 -19.05
C ILE A 370 -17.93 -5.24 -19.86
N ALA A 371 -19.07 -5.55 -19.29
CA ALA A 371 -20.10 -6.36 -19.95
C ALA A 371 -20.63 -5.70 -21.23
N ALA A 372 -20.76 -4.36 -21.27
CA ALA A 372 -21.20 -3.63 -22.46
C ALA A 372 -20.19 -3.68 -23.62
N LYS A 373 -18.89 -3.83 -23.34
CA LYS A 373 -17.84 -3.98 -24.39
C LYS A 373 -17.74 -5.40 -24.95
N GLN A 374 -18.24 -6.39 -24.22
CA GLN A 374 -18.21 -7.81 -24.62
C GLN A 374 -19.43 -8.24 -25.46
N GLN A 375 -20.40 -7.36 -25.68
CA GLN A 375 -21.58 -7.55 -26.54
C GLN A 375 -21.34 -7.00 -27.94
#